data_d61174dcf1527650f6ccfe641c9eaa5e
#
_entry.id   d61174dcf1527650f6ccfe641c9eaa5e
#
_cell.length_a   1.000
_cell.length_b   1.000
_cell.length_c   1.000
_cell.angle_alpha   90.00
_cell.angle_beta   90.00
_cell.angle_gamma   90.00
#
_symmetry.space_group_name_H-M   'P 1'
#
loop_
_entity.id
_entity.type
_entity.pdbx_description
1 polymer ?
#
loop_
_entity_poly.entity_id
_entity_poly.type
_entity_poly.pdbx_seq_one_letter_code
_entity_poly.pdbx_strand_id
1 'polypeptide(L)'
;MNDAIGRIIAGESPVFLLIAGPNGASKSTYTATRLTPIGFPSVDPDKVALEMLGRHPKTREEALTATIESTRRVRHNFTERRSIALESVFSDTKGHKLALLNEAKTQGFKTALIFVGVDTPEICIARVMDRVDRGGHDVPDELIRSRFPRCFENLKAALEIVDLAVLIDNSGCYGVDGGRKPRDSDDGRGFGFFLPDVFSLTS
;
A
#
# COMPACT_ATOMS: atom_id res chain seq x y z
N MET A 1 7.88 -14.90 4.19
CA MET A 1 7.97 -13.67 3.38
C MET A 1 8.28 -14.11 1.97
N ASN A 2 7.72 -13.43 0.99
CA ASN A 2 7.92 -13.80 -0.38
C ASN A 2 9.42 -13.67 -0.72
N ASP A 3 10.01 -14.70 -1.29
CA ASP A 3 11.46 -14.80 -1.52
C ASP A 3 12.04 -13.59 -2.30
N ALA A 4 11.26 -13.01 -3.22
CA ALA A 4 11.65 -11.83 -4.00
C ALA A 4 11.78 -10.54 -3.15
N ILE A 5 10.84 -10.28 -2.22
CA ILE A 5 10.92 -9.13 -1.31
C ILE A 5 12.07 -9.32 -0.33
N GLY A 6 12.25 -10.54 0.18
CA GLY A 6 13.39 -10.88 1.03
C GLY A 6 14.72 -10.58 0.35
N ARG A 7 14.87 -10.96 -0.91
CA ARG A 7 16.09 -10.71 -1.69
C ARG A 7 16.35 -9.23 -1.94
N ILE A 8 15.34 -8.42 -2.27
CA ILE A 8 15.55 -6.98 -2.50
C ILE A 8 15.90 -6.25 -1.20
N ILE A 9 15.30 -6.67 -0.07
CA ILE A 9 15.58 -6.10 1.26
C ILE A 9 16.98 -6.49 1.76
N ALA A 10 17.43 -7.71 1.46
CA ALA A 10 18.75 -8.21 1.87
C ALA A 10 19.91 -7.70 0.98
N GLY A 11 19.62 -6.96 -0.09
CA GLY A 11 20.61 -6.37 -0.98
C GLY A 11 21.41 -5.23 -0.33
N GLU A 12 22.51 -4.84 -0.95
CA GLU A 12 23.39 -3.77 -0.46
C GLU A 12 22.78 -2.36 -0.59
N SER A 13 21.85 -2.16 -1.53
CA SER A 13 21.20 -0.87 -1.76
C SER A 13 20.03 -0.66 -0.80
N PRO A 14 19.82 0.57 -0.30
CA PRO A 14 18.62 0.85 0.49
C PRO A 14 17.37 0.69 -0.37
N VAL A 15 16.26 0.33 0.26
CA VAL A 15 14.99 0.02 -0.41
C VAL A 15 13.92 1.04 -0.04
N PHE A 16 13.26 1.59 -1.04
CA PHE A 16 11.99 2.26 -0.85
C PHE A 16 10.85 1.33 -1.26
N LEU A 17 10.02 0.96 -0.29
CA LEU A 17 8.90 0.05 -0.46
C LEU A 17 7.57 0.83 -0.38
N LEU A 18 6.81 0.88 -1.46
CA LEU A 18 5.46 1.42 -1.45
C LEU A 18 4.44 0.29 -1.22
N ILE A 19 3.65 0.40 -0.15
CA ILE A 19 2.54 -0.52 0.15
C ILE A 19 1.26 0.20 -0.25
N ALA A 20 0.67 -0.23 -1.35
CA ALA A 20 -0.40 0.47 -2.04
C ALA A 20 -1.67 -0.37 -2.16
N GLY A 21 -2.80 0.29 -2.42
CA GLY A 21 -4.09 -0.36 -2.66
C GLY A 21 -5.24 0.43 -2.05
N PRO A 22 -6.49 0.10 -2.41
CA PRO A 22 -7.67 0.85 -1.96
C PRO A 22 -7.87 0.82 -0.44
N ASN A 23 -8.73 1.72 0.06
CA ASN A 23 -9.18 1.66 1.45
C ASN A 23 -9.81 0.28 1.72
N GLY A 24 -9.64 -0.28 2.90
CA GLY A 24 -10.21 -1.60 3.22
C GLY A 24 -9.51 -2.81 2.58
N ALA A 25 -8.47 -2.64 1.75
CA ALA A 25 -7.74 -3.75 1.14
C ALA A 25 -6.82 -4.54 2.10
N SER A 26 -6.70 -4.11 3.37
CA SER A 26 -5.87 -4.74 4.42
C SER A 26 -4.36 -4.50 4.29
N LYS A 27 -3.94 -3.36 3.76
CA LYS A 27 -2.51 -2.96 3.70
C LYS A 27 -1.84 -2.98 5.07
N SER A 28 -2.44 -2.33 6.07
CA SER A 28 -1.86 -2.24 7.42
C SER A 28 -1.78 -3.62 8.12
N THR A 29 -2.69 -4.55 7.80
CA THR A 29 -2.57 -5.95 8.20
C THR A 29 -1.36 -6.61 7.58
N TYR A 30 -1.12 -6.36 6.28
CA TYR A 30 0.07 -6.86 5.59
C TYR A 30 1.35 -6.32 6.25
N THR A 31 1.43 -5.01 6.48
CA THR A 31 2.56 -4.38 7.17
C THR A 31 2.80 -5.01 8.54
N ALA A 32 1.76 -5.12 9.36
CA ALA A 32 1.84 -5.68 10.71
C ALA A 32 2.30 -7.14 10.74
N THR A 33 1.88 -7.94 9.76
CA THR A 33 2.15 -9.39 9.74
C THR A 33 3.43 -9.77 8.97
N ARG A 34 3.92 -8.91 8.08
CA ARG A 34 5.02 -9.25 7.17
C ARG A 34 6.26 -8.37 7.33
N LEU A 35 6.09 -7.06 7.58
CA LEU A 35 7.22 -6.13 7.69
C LEU A 35 7.62 -5.87 9.14
N THR A 36 6.65 -5.65 10.03
CA THR A 36 6.94 -5.39 11.45
C THR A 36 7.75 -6.51 12.10
N PRO A 37 7.46 -7.82 11.88
CA PRO A 37 8.23 -8.90 12.50
C PRO A 37 9.71 -8.97 12.09
N ILE A 38 10.06 -8.38 10.93
CA ILE A 38 11.46 -8.32 10.46
C ILE A 38 12.12 -6.97 10.74
N GLY A 39 11.45 -6.11 11.51
CA GLY A 39 11.97 -4.79 11.87
C GLY A 39 12.08 -3.82 10.70
N PHE A 40 11.38 -4.04 9.57
CA PHE A 40 11.44 -3.12 8.44
C PHE A 40 10.66 -1.83 8.74
N PRO A 41 11.32 -0.65 8.73
CA PRO A 41 10.67 0.59 9.13
C PRO A 41 9.58 0.99 8.14
N SER A 42 8.44 1.45 8.66
CA SER A 42 7.30 1.84 7.85
C SER A 42 6.64 3.12 8.36
N VAL A 43 6.15 3.92 7.43
CA VAL A 43 5.35 5.11 7.67
C VAL A 43 3.93 4.86 7.17
N ASP A 44 2.96 5.09 8.05
CA ASP A 44 1.53 5.01 7.76
C ASP A 44 0.92 6.39 8.07
N PRO A 45 0.35 7.09 7.09
CA PRO A 45 -0.24 8.42 7.30
C PRO A 45 -1.34 8.44 8.37
N ASP A 46 -2.10 7.35 8.53
CA ASP A 46 -3.13 7.27 9.58
C ASP A 46 -2.49 7.23 10.98
N LYS A 47 -1.37 6.52 11.14
CA LYS A 47 -0.59 6.50 12.39
C LYS A 47 0.08 7.85 12.66
N VAL A 48 0.63 8.48 11.62
CA VAL A 48 1.20 9.84 11.73
C VAL A 48 0.14 10.84 12.16
N ALA A 49 -1.09 10.75 11.64
CA ALA A 49 -2.19 11.59 12.08
C ALA A 49 -2.53 11.35 13.56
N LEU A 50 -2.56 10.10 14.01
CA LEU A 50 -2.78 9.77 15.43
C LEU A 50 -1.68 10.33 16.34
N GLU A 51 -0.42 10.25 15.93
CA GLU A 51 0.72 10.83 16.66
C GLU A 51 0.61 12.36 16.78
N MET A 52 0.20 13.04 15.69
CA MET A 52 0.12 14.49 15.63
C MET A 52 -1.10 15.06 16.35
N LEU A 53 -2.25 14.38 16.26
CA LEU A 53 -3.55 14.89 16.67
C LEU A 53 -4.11 14.20 17.94
N GLY A 54 -3.55 13.08 18.35
CA GLY A 54 -4.11 12.22 19.42
C GLY A 54 -5.41 11.51 19.00
N ARG A 55 -5.84 11.65 17.75
CA ARG A 55 -7.08 11.09 17.18
C ARG A 55 -6.98 10.94 15.67
N HIS A 56 -7.92 10.26 15.07
CA HIS A 56 -8.05 10.26 13.60
C HIS A 56 -8.41 11.65 13.05
N PRO A 57 -7.93 12.00 11.84
CA PRO A 57 -8.23 13.29 11.21
C PRO A 57 -9.74 13.42 10.94
N LYS A 58 -10.31 14.59 11.26
CA LYS A 58 -11.72 14.91 11.01
C LYS A 58 -11.92 15.76 9.77
N THR A 59 -10.86 16.39 9.26
CA THR A 59 -10.91 17.23 8.09
C THR A 59 -9.93 16.78 7.02
N ARG A 60 -10.20 17.18 5.77
CA ARG A 60 -9.29 16.93 4.65
C ARG A 60 -7.92 17.58 4.87
N GLU A 61 -7.89 18.75 5.51
CA GLU A 61 -6.66 19.49 5.79
C GLU A 61 -5.78 18.74 6.80
N GLU A 62 -6.37 18.23 7.89
CA GLU A 62 -5.66 17.38 8.86
C GLU A 62 -5.07 16.14 8.21
N ALA A 63 -5.84 15.45 7.36
CA ALA A 63 -5.38 14.28 6.62
C ALA A 63 -4.25 14.61 5.63
N LEU A 64 -4.33 15.79 4.97
CA LEU A 64 -3.29 16.27 4.07
C LEU A 64 -2.00 16.59 4.85
N THR A 65 -2.11 17.24 6.00
CA THR A 65 -0.96 17.57 6.86
C THR A 65 -0.22 16.30 7.30
N ALA A 66 -0.95 15.27 7.73
CA ALA A 66 -0.37 13.98 8.07
C ALA A 66 0.31 13.28 6.86
N THR A 67 -0.27 13.43 5.68
CA THR A 67 0.32 12.90 4.43
C THR A 67 1.63 13.63 4.07
N ILE A 68 1.67 14.95 4.24
CA ILE A 68 2.87 15.78 4.03
C ILE A 68 3.97 15.36 5.02
N GLU A 69 3.63 15.24 6.29
CA GLU A 69 4.57 14.82 7.33
C GLU A 69 5.09 13.39 7.07
N SER A 70 4.22 12.49 6.64
CA SER A 70 4.62 11.13 6.24
C SER A 70 5.65 11.16 5.11
N THR A 71 5.42 12.00 4.11
CA THR A 71 6.34 12.18 2.98
C THR A 71 7.66 12.79 3.43
N ARG A 72 7.63 13.74 4.38
CA ARG A 72 8.83 14.34 4.98
C ARG A 72 9.66 13.28 5.72
N ARG A 73 9.03 12.39 6.48
CA ARG A 73 9.71 11.27 7.17
C ARG A 73 10.36 10.31 6.17
N VAL A 74 9.68 9.99 5.08
CA VAL A 74 10.26 9.16 4.01
C VAL A 74 11.50 9.84 3.40
N ARG A 75 11.42 11.12 3.04
CA ARG A 75 12.57 11.87 2.49
C ARG A 75 13.74 11.99 3.45
N HIS A 76 13.46 12.12 4.74
CA HIS A 76 14.51 12.07 5.76
C HIS A 76 15.26 10.72 5.73
N ASN A 77 14.55 9.60 5.58
CA ASN A 77 15.19 8.29 5.41
C ASN A 77 15.97 8.20 4.09
N PHE A 78 15.53 8.85 3.02
CA PHE A 78 16.31 8.93 1.78
C PHE A 78 17.63 9.65 2.00
N THR A 79 17.63 10.81 2.70
CA THR A 79 18.84 11.55 3.05
C THR A 79 19.82 10.70 3.88
N GLU A 80 19.30 9.93 4.83
CA GLU A 80 20.06 9.04 5.70
C GLU A 80 20.43 7.69 5.03
N ARG A 81 20.08 7.50 3.77
CA ARG A 81 20.30 6.24 3.03
C ARG A 81 19.73 5.01 3.73
N ARG A 82 18.57 5.17 4.41
CA ARG A 82 17.90 4.09 5.14
C ARG A 82 16.70 3.57 4.38
N SER A 83 16.55 2.25 4.36
CA SER A 83 15.35 1.61 3.81
C SER A 83 14.11 2.03 4.58
N ILE A 84 12.98 2.22 3.85
CA ILE A 84 11.73 2.69 4.43
C ILE A 84 10.54 2.20 3.60
N ALA A 85 9.44 1.84 4.25
CA ALA A 85 8.16 1.60 3.61
C ALA A 85 7.21 2.78 3.83
N LEU A 86 6.33 3.02 2.86
CA LEU A 86 5.23 3.98 2.96
C LEU A 86 3.91 3.27 2.61
N GLU A 87 2.92 3.35 3.50
CA GLU A 87 1.56 2.95 3.16
C GLU A 87 0.81 4.06 2.42
N SER A 88 0.01 3.69 1.43
CA SER A 88 -0.79 4.64 0.66
C SER A 88 -2.06 4.00 0.12
N VAL A 89 -3.15 4.77 0.10
CA VAL A 89 -4.36 4.41 -0.68
C VAL A 89 -4.05 4.41 -2.17
N PHE A 90 -3.05 5.16 -2.60
CA PHE A 90 -2.56 5.22 -3.98
C PHE A 90 -3.57 5.76 -4.98
N SER A 91 -4.39 6.70 -4.57
CA SER A 91 -5.46 7.32 -5.37
C SER A 91 -5.24 8.81 -5.66
N ASP A 92 -4.01 9.31 -5.43
CA ASP A 92 -3.72 10.71 -5.71
C ASP A 92 -3.74 11.01 -7.22
N THR A 93 -4.33 12.16 -7.57
CA THR A 93 -4.51 12.58 -8.97
C THR A 93 -3.34 13.40 -9.51
N LYS A 94 -2.39 13.75 -8.66
CA LYS A 94 -1.23 14.59 -9.02
C LYS A 94 0.06 13.79 -9.17
N GLY A 95 0.00 12.47 -9.02
CA GLY A 95 1.17 11.61 -9.17
C GLY A 95 2.25 11.78 -8.08
N HIS A 96 1.91 12.30 -6.91
CA HIS A 96 2.91 12.54 -5.86
C HIS A 96 3.64 11.26 -5.41
N LYS A 97 2.94 10.11 -5.40
CA LYS A 97 3.56 8.83 -5.02
C LYS A 97 4.44 8.27 -6.13
N LEU A 98 4.05 8.48 -7.39
CA LEU A 98 4.88 8.14 -8.56
C LEU A 98 6.15 9.00 -8.59
N ALA A 99 6.02 10.30 -8.30
CA ALA A 99 7.17 11.20 -8.18
C ALA A 99 8.11 10.76 -7.06
N LEU A 100 7.59 10.29 -5.92
CA LEU A 100 8.38 9.81 -4.81
C LEU A 100 9.14 8.50 -5.14
N LEU A 101 8.54 7.59 -5.94
CA LEU A 101 9.22 6.41 -6.48
C LEU A 101 10.40 6.81 -7.40
N ASN A 102 10.17 7.75 -8.31
CA ASN A 102 11.23 8.27 -9.18
C ASN A 102 12.34 8.98 -8.39
N GLU A 103 11.97 9.76 -7.36
CA GLU A 103 12.92 10.43 -6.45
C GLU A 103 13.81 9.40 -5.76
N ALA A 104 13.23 8.33 -5.21
CA ALA A 104 13.97 7.24 -4.60
C ALA A 104 14.96 6.57 -5.58
N LYS A 105 14.48 6.26 -6.78
CA LYS A 105 15.28 5.64 -7.84
C LYS A 105 16.47 6.53 -8.25
N THR A 106 16.23 7.84 -8.42
CA THR A 106 17.27 8.81 -8.74
C THR A 106 18.34 8.91 -7.64
N GLN A 107 17.93 8.71 -6.38
CA GLN A 107 18.83 8.67 -5.24
C GLN A 107 19.51 7.29 -5.03
N GLY A 108 19.33 6.34 -5.96
CA GLY A 108 19.98 5.02 -5.93
C GLY A 108 19.36 4.03 -4.95
N PHE A 109 18.08 4.23 -4.59
CA PHE A 109 17.31 3.22 -3.87
C PHE A 109 16.82 2.15 -4.85
N LYS A 110 16.74 0.92 -4.41
CA LYS A 110 15.89 -0.07 -5.04
C LYS A 110 14.44 0.25 -4.70
N THR A 111 13.59 0.23 -5.70
CA THR A 111 12.17 0.56 -5.54
C THR A 111 11.32 -0.71 -5.64
N ALA A 112 10.45 -0.91 -4.67
CA ALA A 112 9.52 -2.03 -4.67
C ALA A 112 8.08 -1.56 -4.40
N LEU A 113 7.13 -2.23 -5.02
CA LEU A 113 5.70 -2.02 -4.82
C LEU A 113 5.06 -3.30 -4.31
N ILE A 114 4.30 -3.21 -3.22
CA ILE A 114 3.34 -4.22 -2.81
C ILE A 114 1.96 -3.62 -3.02
N PHE A 115 1.21 -4.15 -3.97
CA PHE A 115 -0.16 -3.70 -4.19
C PHE A 115 -1.13 -4.75 -3.68
N VAL A 116 -1.94 -4.35 -2.68
CA VAL A 116 -3.01 -5.19 -2.15
C VAL A 116 -4.31 -4.76 -2.81
N GLY A 117 -4.79 -5.56 -3.73
CA GLY A 117 -6.02 -5.34 -4.49
C GLY A 117 -7.19 -6.15 -3.94
N VAL A 118 -8.38 -5.75 -4.34
CA VAL A 118 -9.64 -6.49 -4.22
C VAL A 118 -10.46 -6.25 -5.48
N ASP A 119 -11.39 -7.15 -5.80
CA ASP A 119 -12.14 -7.12 -7.06
C ASP A 119 -13.09 -5.93 -7.18
N THR A 120 -13.72 -5.52 -6.06
CA THR A 120 -14.78 -4.51 -6.10
C THR A 120 -14.68 -3.50 -4.95
N PRO A 121 -15.17 -2.27 -5.13
CA PRO A 121 -15.25 -1.29 -4.05
C PRO A 121 -16.21 -1.71 -2.94
N GLU A 122 -17.19 -2.59 -3.21
CA GLU A 122 -18.13 -3.12 -2.21
C GLU A 122 -17.40 -3.93 -1.14
N ILE A 123 -16.40 -4.73 -1.51
CA ILE A 123 -15.54 -5.46 -0.56
C ILE A 123 -14.79 -4.46 0.34
N CYS A 124 -14.30 -3.38 -0.24
CA CYS A 124 -13.66 -2.30 0.51
C CYS A 124 -14.59 -1.67 1.54
N ILE A 125 -15.81 -1.33 1.12
CA ILE A 125 -16.85 -0.70 1.96
C ILE A 125 -17.21 -1.62 3.12
N ALA A 126 -17.54 -2.89 2.86
CA ALA A 126 -17.87 -3.86 3.89
C ALA A 126 -16.75 -4.00 4.95
N ARG A 127 -15.49 -4.00 4.52
CA ARG A 127 -14.34 -4.10 5.43
C ARG A 127 -14.09 -2.81 6.23
N VAL A 128 -14.38 -1.65 5.65
CA VAL A 128 -14.32 -0.38 6.37
C VAL A 128 -15.42 -0.32 7.43
N MET A 129 -16.65 -0.74 7.12
CA MET A 129 -17.73 -0.87 8.09
C MET A 129 -17.34 -1.79 9.26
N ASP A 130 -16.89 -3.01 8.99
CA ASP A 130 -16.38 -3.95 9.99
C ASP A 130 -15.29 -3.33 10.89
N ARG A 131 -14.45 -2.49 10.33
CA ARG A 131 -13.39 -1.78 11.05
C ARG A 131 -13.96 -0.70 11.97
N VAL A 132 -14.94 0.06 11.48
CA VAL A 132 -15.63 1.12 12.25
C VAL A 132 -16.35 0.54 13.45
N ASP A 133 -17.05 -0.58 13.27
CA ASP A 133 -17.74 -1.31 14.38
C ASP A 133 -16.76 -1.73 15.49
N ARG A 134 -15.48 -1.85 15.18
CA ARG A 134 -14.38 -2.14 16.13
C ARG A 134 -13.64 -0.88 16.62
N GLY A 135 -14.21 0.31 16.38
CA GLY A 135 -13.63 1.59 16.80
C GLY A 135 -12.54 2.15 15.88
N GLY A 136 -12.39 1.62 14.66
CA GLY A 136 -11.44 2.10 13.69
C GLY A 136 -11.94 3.31 12.90
N HIS A 137 -11.04 3.88 12.08
CA HIS A 137 -11.31 5.07 11.27
C HIS A 137 -12.31 4.79 10.15
N ASP A 138 -13.30 5.66 10.02
CA ASP A 138 -14.29 5.63 8.94
C ASP A 138 -13.76 6.29 7.66
N VAL A 139 -14.24 5.80 6.51
CA VAL A 139 -14.03 6.40 5.19
C VAL A 139 -15.35 6.35 4.43
N PRO A 140 -15.93 7.51 4.02
CA PRO A 140 -17.21 7.53 3.32
C PRO A 140 -17.20 6.65 2.06
N ASP A 141 -18.29 5.92 1.84
CA ASP A 141 -18.47 4.99 0.72
C ASP A 141 -18.20 5.64 -0.64
N GLU A 142 -18.73 6.83 -0.85
CA GLU A 142 -18.54 7.60 -2.09
C GLU A 142 -17.06 7.89 -2.34
N LEU A 143 -16.31 8.14 -1.27
CA LEU A 143 -14.87 8.38 -1.36
C LEU A 143 -14.11 7.10 -1.70
N ILE A 144 -14.52 5.95 -1.15
CA ILE A 144 -13.98 4.64 -1.50
C ILE A 144 -14.22 4.36 -2.99
N ARG A 145 -15.48 4.49 -3.45
CA ARG A 145 -15.87 4.27 -4.85
C ARG A 145 -15.10 5.17 -5.82
N SER A 146 -14.98 6.46 -5.49
CA SER A 146 -14.27 7.42 -6.35
C SER A 146 -12.76 7.20 -6.40
N ARG A 147 -12.16 6.67 -5.34
CA ARG A 147 -10.72 6.38 -5.24
C ARG A 147 -10.34 5.04 -5.88
N PHE A 148 -11.24 4.08 -5.86
CA PHE A 148 -10.98 2.71 -6.26
C PHE A 148 -10.35 2.59 -7.66
N PRO A 149 -10.94 3.11 -8.75
CA PRO A 149 -10.35 3.00 -10.08
C PRO A 149 -8.98 3.68 -10.18
N ARG A 150 -8.81 4.82 -9.51
CA ARG A 150 -7.53 5.55 -9.52
C ARG A 150 -6.39 4.76 -8.89
N CYS A 151 -6.67 3.88 -7.92
CA CYS A 151 -5.65 3.00 -7.35
C CYS A 151 -5.03 2.10 -8.42
N PHE A 152 -5.86 1.58 -9.34
CA PHE A 152 -5.40 0.70 -10.42
C PHE A 152 -4.77 1.48 -11.58
N GLU A 153 -5.21 2.71 -11.85
CA GLU A 153 -4.54 3.61 -12.81
C GLU A 153 -3.12 3.94 -12.32
N ASN A 154 -2.98 4.31 -11.06
CA ASN A 154 -1.67 4.58 -10.47
C ASN A 154 -0.79 3.32 -10.35
N LEU A 155 -1.41 2.13 -10.13
CA LEU A 155 -0.70 0.85 -10.19
C LEU A 155 -0.03 0.67 -11.55
N LYS A 156 -0.79 0.82 -12.66
CA LYS A 156 -0.24 0.68 -14.02
C LYS A 156 0.96 1.60 -14.23
N ALA A 157 0.85 2.87 -13.82
CA ALA A 157 1.96 3.81 -13.94
C ALA A 157 3.16 3.47 -13.06
N ALA A 158 2.93 2.91 -11.87
CA ALA A 158 4.01 2.50 -10.96
C ALA A 158 4.78 1.29 -11.47
N LEU A 159 4.12 0.36 -12.18
CA LEU A 159 4.78 -0.83 -12.76
C LEU A 159 5.88 -0.47 -13.75
N GLU A 160 5.78 0.69 -14.41
CA GLU A 160 6.83 1.21 -15.32
C GLU A 160 8.03 1.82 -14.57
N ILE A 161 7.90 2.05 -13.26
CA ILE A 161 8.91 2.76 -12.47
C ILE A 161 9.70 1.81 -11.57
N VAL A 162 8.99 0.88 -10.88
CA VAL A 162 9.56 0.08 -9.80
C VAL A 162 10.47 -1.04 -10.31
N ASP A 163 11.47 -1.41 -9.51
CA ASP A 163 12.36 -2.54 -9.82
C ASP A 163 11.70 -3.89 -9.48
N LEU A 164 10.72 -3.89 -8.56
CA LEU A 164 9.97 -5.09 -8.17
C LEU A 164 8.52 -4.71 -7.85
N ALA A 165 7.57 -5.48 -8.36
CA ALA A 165 6.18 -5.40 -7.93
C ALA A 165 5.65 -6.74 -7.44
N VAL A 166 4.89 -6.71 -6.35
CA VAL A 166 4.13 -7.84 -5.81
C VAL A 166 2.67 -7.46 -5.77
N LEU A 167 1.85 -8.19 -6.52
CA LEU A 167 0.41 -7.98 -6.57
C LEU A 167 -0.26 -9.04 -5.70
N ILE A 168 -1.09 -8.60 -4.77
CA ILE A 168 -1.80 -9.46 -3.83
C ILE A 168 -3.29 -9.30 -4.09
N ASP A 169 -3.93 -10.37 -4.52
CA ASP A 169 -5.39 -10.43 -4.53
C ASP A 169 -5.89 -10.80 -3.13
N ASN A 170 -6.65 -9.90 -2.54
CA ASN A 170 -7.25 -10.08 -1.23
C ASN A 170 -8.79 -10.12 -1.29
N SER A 171 -9.37 -10.48 -2.42
CA SER A 171 -10.83 -10.57 -2.63
C SER A 171 -11.47 -11.71 -1.86
N GLY A 172 -10.79 -12.82 -1.70
CA GLY A 172 -11.31 -14.13 -1.29
C GLY A 172 -11.85 -14.26 0.14
N CYS A 173 -11.95 -13.19 0.94
CA CYS A 173 -12.46 -13.24 2.31
C CYS A 173 -13.90 -12.75 2.49
N TYR A 174 -14.56 -12.29 1.41
CA TYR A 174 -15.96 -11.83 1.45
C TYR A 174 -16.74 -12.47 0.30
N GLY A 175 -17.79 -13.22 0.65
CA GLY A 175 -18.77 -13.68 -0.33
C GLY A 175 -19.57 -12.50 -0.89
N VAL A 176 -20.18 -12.67 -2.06
CA VAL A 176 -21.04 -11.68 -2.75
C VAL A 176 -22.22 -11.22 -1.88
N ASP A 177 -22.51 -11.94 -0.81
CA ASP A 177 -23.64 -11.76 0.11
C ASP A 177 -23.25 -11.01 1.40
N GLY A 178 -22.04 -10.41 1.49
CA GLY A 178 -21.60 -9.68 2.69
C GLY A 178 -21.26 -10.57 3.91
N GLY A 179 -21.38 -11.88 3.79
CA GLY A 179 -21.08 -12.85 4.85
C GLY A 179 -19.60 -13.25 4.88
N ARG A 180 -19.03 -13.29 6.08
CA ARG A 180 -17.65 -13.77 6.32
C ARG A 180 -17.58 -15.27 6.05
N LYS A 181 -16.94 -15.70 4.96
CA LYS A 181 -16.61 -17.12 4.78
C LYS A 181 -15.41 -17.48 5.66
N PRO A 182 -15.45 -18.65 6.34
CA PRO A 182 -14.26 -19.18 7.04
C PRO A 182 -13.10 -19.34 6.06
N ARG A 183 -11.89 -19.00 6.49
CA ARG A 183 -10.69 -19.32 5.72
C ARG A 183 -10.51 -20.84 5.70
N ASP A 184 -10.75 -21.47 4.57
CA ASP A 184 -10.09 -22.72 4.27
C ASP A 184 -8.63 -22.41 3.91
N SER A 185 -7.73 -22.98 4.66
CA SER A 185 -6.32 -22.61 4.75
C SER A 185 -5.46 -23.12 3.57
N ASP A 186 -6.05 -23.42 2.41
CA ASP A 186 -5.26 -24.02 1.32
C ASP A 186 -5.81 -23.73 -0.09
N ASP A 187 -6.34 -22.53 -0.32
CA ASP A 187 -6.72 -22.11 -1.66
C ASP A 187 -5.60 -21.24 -2.25
N GLY A 188 -4.71 -21.91 -3.00
CA GLY A 188 -3.56 -21.33 -3.70
C GLY A 188 -3.90 -20.32 -4.78
N ARG A 189 -4.77 -19.34 -4.50
CA ARG A 189 -5.06 -18.23 -5.38
C ARG A 189 -3.95 -17.18 -5.31
N GLY A 190 -3.16 -17.24 -6.28
CA GLY A 190 -2.51 -16.29 -7.12
C GLY A 190 -1.76 -15.14 -6.43
N PHE A 191 -0.57 -15.42 -5.83
CA PHE A 191 0.46 -14.38 -5.73
C PHE A 191 1.10 -14.25 -7.11
N GLY A 192 0.69 -13.23 -7.88
CA GLY A 192 1.36 -12.87 -9.13
C GLY A 192 2.62 -12.07 -8.83
N PHE A 193 3.78 -12.57 -9.28
CA PHE A 193 5.03 -11.81 -9.28
C PHE A 193 5.15 -11.08 -10.60
N PHE A 194 5.44 -9.78 -10.54
CA PHE A 194 5.82 -9.00 -11.68
C PHE A 194 7.25 -8.49 -11.49
N LEU A 195 8.14 -8.92 -12.36
CA LEU A 195 9.42 -8.27 -12.60
C LEU A 195 9.22 -7.37 -13.83
N PRO A 196 9.40 -6.05 -13.74
CA PRO A 196 9.19 -5.13 -14.86
C PRO A 196 10.02 -5.47 -16.11
N ASP A 197 11.19 -6.07 -15.95
CA ASP A 197 12.10 -6.43 -17.03
C ASP A 197 11.68 -7.68 -17.84
N VAL A 198 10.54 -8.31 -17.56
CA VAL A 198 10.10 -9.56 -18.23
C VAL A 198 8.94 -9.35 -19.22
N PHE A 199 8.42 -8.13 -19.34
CA PHE A 199 7.46 -7.81 -20.40
C PHE A 199 8.14 -7.34 -21.68
N SER A 200 8.83 -8.23 -22.40
CA SER A 200 8.91 -8.09 -23.85
C SER A 200 7.52 -8.43 -24.41
N LEU A 201 6.81 -7.42 -24.82
CA LEU A 201 5.60 -7.51 -25.63
C LEU A 201 5.91 -8.34 -26.88
N THR A 202 5.53 -9.59 -26.90
CA THR A 202 5.33 -10.30 -28.15
C THR A 202 3.93 -9.97 -28.61
N SER A 203 3.88 -9.16 -29.65
CA SER A 203 2.76 -8.82 -30.50
C SER A 203 1.89 -10.02 -30.89
#